data_0e66a3589f55f23f9383414435019f45
#
_entry.id   0e66a3589f55f23f9383414435019f45
#
_cell.length_a   1.000
_cell.length_b   1.000
_cell.length_c   1.000
_cell.angle_alpha   90.00
_cell.angle_beta   90.00
_cell.angle_gamma   90.00
#
_symmetry.space_group_name_H-M   'P 1'
#
loop_
_entity.id
_entity.type
_entity.pdbx_description
1 polymer ?
#
loop_
_entity_poly.entity_id
_entity_poly.type
_entity_poly.pdbx_seq_one_letter_code
_entity_poly.pdbx_strand_id
1 'polypeptide(L)'
;MMRRLLLVLLPLLAACSGAAADAPKPAIELTGRVVDKAGLLDSATATALTARLARLERQTGVQMVIATTPTLGGKAINDYSLRLARSWALGSKERNDGLLLLVAPTERKVRIEVGKGLETVMKDEVCDQIIRRMMMPHFAAGDPQSAILAGSGAMIEVLEHRPARKVAA
;
A
#
# COMPACT_ATOMS: atom_id res chain seq x y z
N MET A 1 -79.30 -13.22 -1.95
CA MET A 1 -78.14 -13.45 -2.86
C MET A 1 -77.02 -12.50 -2.43
N MET A 2 -76.08 -12.99 -1.64
CA MET A 2 -75.03 -12.20 -1.04
C MET A 2 -73.69 -12.54 -1.72
N ARG A 3 -73.18 -11.63 -2.61
CA ARG A 3 -71.83 -11.78 -3.23
C ARG A 3 -70.77 -11.37 -2.26
N ARG A 4 -70.04 -12.35 -1.76
CA ARG A 4 -68.84 -12.14 -0.94
C ARG A 4 -67.68 -11.67 -1.83
N LEU A 5 -67.24 -10.43 -1.64
CA LEU A 5 -66.08 -9.84 -2.28
C LEU A 5 -64.82 -10.28 -1.50
N LEU A 6 -64.02 -11.16 -2.10
CA LEU A 6 -62.79 -11.64 -1.51
C LEU A 6 -61.65 -10.65 -1.86
N LEU A 7 -61.23 -9.85 -0.87
CA LEU A 7 -60.10 -8.92 -1.00
C LEU A 7 -58.82 -9.73 -0.84
N VAL A 8 -58.12 -9.96 -1.96
CA VAL A 8 -56.78 -10.56 -1.95
C VAL A 8 -55.75 -9.48 -1.63
N LEU A 9 -55.23 -9.50 -0.40
CA LEU A 9 -54.13 -8.63 0.03
C LEU A 9 -52.82 -9.21 -0.45
N LEU A 10 -52.21 -8.60 -1.48
CA LEU A 10 -50.89 -8.98 -2.01
C LEU A 10 -49.79 -8.35 -1.13
N PRO A 11 -48.90 -9.11 -0.49
CA PRO A 11 -47.78 -8.51 0.25
C PRO A 11 -46.74 -8.00 -0.75
N LEU A 12 -46.47 -6.70 -0.70
CA LEU A 12 -45.42 -6.02 -1.43
C LEU A 12 -44.06 -6.35 -0.71
N LEU A 13 -43.33 -7.36 -1.23
CA LEU A 13 -41.96 -7.60 -0.82
C LEU A 13 -41.10 -6.48 -1.37
N ALA A 14 -40.74 -5.51 -0.51
CA ALA A 14 -39.72 -4.54 -0.78
C ALA A 14 -38.33 -5.25 -0.75
N ALA A 15 -37.80 -5.57 -1.93
CA ALA A 15 -36.43 -6.03 -2.09
C ALA A 15 -35.51 -4.85 -1.80
N CYS A 16 -34.94 -4.80 -0.60
CA CYS A 16 -33.77 -3.97 -0.28
C CYS A 16 -32.57 -4.51 -1.07
N SER A 17 -32.41 -4.06 -2.32
CA SER A 17 -31.14 -4.18 -3.03
C SER A 17 -30.15 -3.25 -2.34
N GLY A 18 -29.38 -3.79 -1.37
CA GLY A 18 -28.21 -3.13 -0.85
C GLY A 18 -27.22 -2.93 -1.99
N ALA A 19 -27.18 -1.72 -2.55
CA ALA A 19 -26.10 -1.31 -3.42
C ALA A 19 -24.81 -1.43 -2.60
N ALA A 20 -24.00 -2.44 -2.91
CA ALA A 20 -22.63 -2.48 -2.46
C ALA A 20 -21.99 -1.19 -2.98
N ALA A 21 -21.68 -0.24 -2.07
CA ALA A 21 -21.02 0.99 -2.44
C ALA A 21 -19.69 0.57 -3.09
N ASP A 22 -19.56 0.84 -4.38
CA ASP A 22 -18.33 0.61 -5.13
C ASP A 22 -17.17 1.28 -4.36
N ALA A 23 -16.25 0.47 -3.86
CA ALA A 23 -15.08 0.99 -3.17
C ALA A 23 -14.37 1.94 -4.15
N PRO A 24 -14.01 3.16 -3.74
CA PRO A 24 -13.43 4.15 -4.65
C PRO A 24 -12.21 3.54 -5.34
N LYS A 25 -12.26 3.51 -6.68
CA LYS A 25 -11.20 2.95 -7.52
C LYS A 25 -9.85 3.56 -7.11
N PRO A 26 -8.79 2.75 -6.90
CA PRO A 26 -7.50 3.27 -6.50
C PRO A 26 -6.97 4.26 -7.55
N ALA A 27 -6.31 5.32 -7.10
CA ALA A 27 -5.71 6.32 -7.99
C ALA A 27 -4.66 5.71 -8.94
N ILE A 28 -4.05 4.58 -8.51
CA ILE A 28 -3.08 3.78 -9.26
C ILE A 28 -3.45 2.30 -9.07
N GLU A 29 -3.41 1.51 -10.14
CA GLU A 29 -3.62 0.06 -10.06
C GLU A 29 -2.37 -0.66 -9.57
N LEU A 30 -2.56 -1.68 -8.72
CA LEU A 30 -1.48 -2.55 -8.27
C LEU A 30 -1.11 -3.54 -9.39
N THR A 31 -0.06 -3.23 -10.13
CA THR A 31 0.41 -4.06 -11.26
C THR A 31 1.54 -5.02 -10.85
N GLY A 32 2.02 -4.92 -9.62
CA GLY A 32 3.13 -5.73 -9.11
C GLY A 32 3.71 -5.15 -7.83
N ARG A 33 4.88 -5.65 -7.41
CA ARG A 33 5.59 -5.13 -6.21
C ARG A 33 6.28 -3.78 -6.43
N VAL A 34 6.51 -3.42 -7.69
CA VAL A 34 7.03 -2.10 -8.09
C VAL A 34 6.04 -1.50 -9.09
N VAL A 35 5.46 -0.35 -8.74
CA VAL A 35 4.47 0.39 -9.53
C VAL A 35 5.03 1.78 -9.82
N ASP A 36 5.84 1.89 -10.85
CA ASP A 36 6.55 3.14 -11.18
C ASP A 36 5.77 3.98 -12.21
N LYS A 37 4.77 4.74 -11.73
CA LYS A 37 3.97 5.64 -12.59
C LYS A 37 4.63 6.99 -12.87
N ALA A 38 5.65 7.36 -12.10
CA ALA A 38 6.41 8.60 -12.32
C ALA A 38 7.65 8.39 -13.21
N GLY A 39 7.98 7.13 -13.57
CA GLY A 39 9.12 6.82 -14.43
C GLY A 39 10.46 7.15 -13.78
N LEU A 40 10.60 6.86 -12.48
CA LEU A 40 11.81 7.15 -11.71
C LEU A 40 12.84 6.00 -11.75
N LEU A 41 12.45 4.84 -12.25
CA LEU A 41 13.28 3.63 -12.30
C LEU A 41 13.49 3.20 -13.75
N ASP A 42 14.69 2.77 -14.07
CA ASP A 42 14.90 2.01 -15.30
C ASP A 42 14.33 0.58 -15.18
N SER A 43 14.15 -0.07 -16.30
CA SER A 43 13.52 -1.41 -16.36
C SER A 43 14.34 -2.48 -15.63
N ALA A 44 15.66 -2.39 -15.67
CA ALA A 44 16.55 -3.33 -15.00
C ALA A 44 16.44 -3.21 -13.48
N THR A 45 16.45 -1.97 -12.97
CA THR A 45 16.26 -1.66 -11.54
C THR A 45 14.88 -2.09 -11.05
N ALA A 46 13.81 -1.79 -11.80
CA ALA A 46 12.45 -2.19 -11.45
C ALA A 46 12.32 -3.72 -11.36
N THR A 47 12.94 -4.44 -12.29
CA THR A 47 12.97 -5.92 -12.31
C THR A 47 13.75 -6.48 -11.11
N ALA A 48 14.93 -5.94 -10.82
CA ALA A 48 15.75 -6.35 -9.69
C ALA A 48 15.04 -6.10 -8.34
N LEU A 49 14.42 -4.93 -8.17
CA LEU A 49 13.62 -4.60 -6.99
C LEU A 49 12.43 -5.56 -6.84
N THR A 50 11.71 -5.84 -7.93
CA THR A 50 10.57 -6.78 -7.90
C THR A 50 11.02 -8.16 -7.41
N ALA A 51 12.14 -8.68 -7.90
CA ALA A 51 12.69 -9.95 -7.46
C ALA A 51 13.11 -9.92 -5.98
N ARG A 52 13.73 -8.82 -5.53
CA ARG A 52 14.16 -8.64 -4.14
C ARG A 52 12.96 -8.58 -3.18
N LEU A 53 11.92 -7.85 -3.53
CA LEU A 53 10.69 -7.75 -2.75
C LEU A 53 9.93 -9.10 -2.71
N ALA A 54 9.92 -9.85 -3.81
CA ALA A 54 9.36 -11.20 -3.82
C ALA A 54 10.13 -12.16 -2.90
N ARG A 55 11.46 -12.02 -2.82
CA ARG A 55 12.27 -12.80 -1.88
C ARG A 55 11.97 -12.42 -0.43
N LEU A 56 11.92 -11.13 -0.12
CA LEU A 56 11.54 -10.62 1.21
C LEU A 56 10.21 -11.24 1.67
N GLU A 57 9.20 -11.22 0.82
CA GLU A 57 7.87 -11.75 1.15
C GLU A 57 7.92 -13.26 1.43
N ARG A 58 8.66 -14.03 0.62
CA ARG A 58 8.84 -15.48 0.90
C ARG A 58 9.56 -15.77 2.20
N GLN A 59 10.54 -14.94 2.58
CA GLN A 59 11.35 -15.14 3.79
C GLN A 59 10.66 -14.66 5.06
N THR A 60 9.90 -13.58 4.96
CA THR A 60 9.35 -12.88 6.13
C THR A 60 7.83 -12.88 6.19
N GLY A 61 7.15 -13.16 5.10
CA GLY A 61 5.71 -13.00 4.94
C GLY A 61 5.25 -11.55 4.80
N VAL A 62 6.17 -10.56 4.82
CA VAL A 62 5.84 -9.14 4.66
C VAL A 62 5.61 -8.81 3.20
N GLN A 63 4.45 -8.25 2.90
CA GLN A 63 4.16 -7.71 1.59
C GLN A 63 4.63 -6.25 1.50
N MET A 64 5.76 -6.03 0.84
CA MET A 64 6.28 -4.68 0.58
C MET A 64 6.08 -4.29 -0.88
N VAL A 65 5.57 -3.08 -1.10
CA VAL A 65 5.36 -2.48 -2.43
C VAL A 65 6.07 -1.13 -2.50
N ILE A 66 6.69 -0.85 -3.63
CA ILE A 66 7.23 0.47 -3.98
C ILE A 66 6.30 1.07 -5.03
N ALA A 67 5.80 2.28 -4.77
CA ALA A 67 4.98 3.03 -5.71
C ALA A 67 5.58 4.41 -5.98
N THR A 68 5.54 4.84 -7.22
CA THR A 68 5.76 6.23 -7.56
C THR A 68 4.53 6.79 -8.25
N THR A 69 4.22 8.07 -8.02
CA THR A 69 3.13 8.78 -8.67
C THR A 69 3.62 10.13 -9.16
N PRO A 70 3.29 10.55 -10.39
CA PRO A 70 3.69 11.88 -10.88
C PRO A 70 3.22 13.00 -9.95
N THR A 71 2.01 12.86 -9.38
CA THR A 71 1.41 13.87 -8.50
C THR A 71 0.44 13.22 -7.51
N LEU A 72 0.24 13.89 -6.38
CA LEU A 72 -0.78 13.55 -5.37
C LEU A 72 -2.16 14.16 -5.69
N GLY A 73 -2.26 14.98 -6.74
CA GLY A 73 -3.51 15.65 -7.12
C GLY A 73 -4.10 16.54 -6.03
N GLY A 74 -3.24 17.30 -5.33
CA GLY A 74 -3.63 18.20 -4.25
C GLY A 74 -3.93 17.52 -2.90
N LYS A 75 -3.78 16.19 -2.79
CA LYS A 75 -4.03 15.47 -1.54
C LYS A 75 -2.80 15.48 -0.63
N ALA A 76 -3.02 15.38 0.68
CA ALA A 76 -1.93 15.11 1.62
C ALA A 76 -1.34 13.72 1.35
N ILE A 77 -0.02 13.57 1.43
CA ILE A 77 0.64 12.30 1.13
C ILE A 77 0.19 11.18 2.08
N ASN A 78 -0.07 11.50 3.35
CA ASN A 78 -0.56 10.53 4.34
C ASN A 78 -1.92 9.95 3.95
N ASP A 79 -2.86 10.81 3.50
CA ASP A 79 -4.17 10.36 3.06
C ASP A 79 -4.09 9.57 1.76
N TYR A 80 -3.19 9.97 0.86
CA TYR A 80 -2.99 9.29 -0.41
C TYR A 80 -2.41 7.90 -0.19
N SER A 81 -1.31 7.78 0.58
CA SER A 81 -0.64 6.51 0.86
C SER A 81 -1.55 5.52 1.60
N LEU A 82 -2.27 6.00 2.62
CA LEU A 82 -3.20 5.17 3.40
C LEU A 82 -4.34 4.62 2.53
N ARG A 83 -4.96 5.47 1.69
CA ARG A 83 -6.00 5.02 0.75
C ARG A 83 -5.45 4.02 -0.25
N LEU A 84 -4.25 4.27 -0.77
CA LEU A 84 -3.60 3.39 -1.74
C LEU A 84 -3.31 2.02 -1.13
N ALA A 85 -2.67 1.98 0.05
CA ALA A 85 -2.38 0.75 0.78
C ALA A 85 -3.65 -0.06 1.10
N ARG A 86 -4.73 0.63 1.50
CA ARG A 86 -6.03 0.00 1.77
C ARG A 86 -6.71 -0.53 0.51
N SER A 87 -6.72 0.25 -0.58
CA SER A 87 -7.33 -0.18 -1.85
C SER A 87 -6.61 -1.36 -2.47
N TRP A 88 -5.32 -1.49 -2.22
CA TRP A 88 -4.50 -2.62 -2.63
C TRP A 88 -4.54 -3.79 -1.65
N ALA A 89 -5.21 -3.63 -0.51
CA ALA A 89 -5.29 -4.61 0.57
C ALA A 89 -3.90 -5.16 0.95
N LEU A 90 -2.90 -4.25 1.10
CA LEU A 90 -1.53 -4.65 1.39
C LEU A 90 -1.40 -5.36 2.74
N GLY A 91 -0.71 -6.49 2.72
CA GLY A 91 -0.52 -7.36 3.87
C GLY A 91 -1.66 -8.35 4.06
N SER A 92 -1.49 -9.29 4.98
CA SER A 92 -2.55 -10.24 5.33
C SER A 92 -3.58 -9.58 6.26
N LYS A 93 -4.83 -10.02 6.19
CA LYS A 93 -5.92 -9.52 7.05
C LYS A 93 -5.62 -9.77 8.53
N GLU A 94 -5.01 -10.92 8.84
CA GLU A 94 -4.74 -11.37 10.21
C GLU A 94 -3.52 -10.64 10.82
N ARG A 95 -2.51 -10.34 10.00
CA ARG A 95 -1.25 -9.76 10.48
C ARG A 95 -1.14 -8.27 10.25
N ASN A 96 -1.84 -7.74 9.25
CA ASN A 96 -1.74 -6.35 8.81
C ASN A 96 -0.25 -5.93 8.62
N ASP A 97 0.47 -6.74 7.85
CA ASP A 97 1.92 -6.68 7.65
C ASP A 97 2.30 -6.20 6.24
N GLY A 98 1.50 -5.30 5.72
CA GLY A 98 1.79 -4.58 4.48
C GLY A 98 2.70 -3.38 4.71
N LEU A 99 3.54 -3.07 3.72
CA LEU A 99 4.44 -1.92 3.74
C LEU A 99 4.45 -1.26 2.36
N LEU A 100 4.27 0.06 2.33
CA LEU A 100 4.29 0.84 1.08
C LEU A 100 5.33 1.95 1.17
N LEU A 101 6.28 1.97 0.23
CA LEU A 101 7.10 3.15 -0.05
C LEU A 101 6.44 3.92 -1.18
N LEU A 102 5.97 5.15 -0.90
CA LEU A 102 5.38 6.05 -1.89
C LEU A 102 6.29 7.25 -2.14
N VAL A 103 6.56 7.52 -3.42
CA VAL A 103 7.33 8.68 -3.88
C VAL A 103 6.47 9.53 -4.81
N ALA A 104 6.38 10.84 -4.52
CA ALA A 104 5.67 11.83 -5.32
C ALA A 104 6.64 12.97 -5.69
N PRO A 105 7.30 12.89 -6.86
CA PRO A 105 8.37 13.82 -7.22
C PRO A 105 7.90 15.26 -7.42
N THR A 106 6.71 15.49 -7.97
CA THR A 106 6.18 16.87 -8.17
C THR A 106 6.03 17.60 -6.84
N GLU A 107 5.52 16.93 -5.82
CA GLU A 107 5.37 17.50 -4.48
C GLU A 107 6.64 17.37 -3.64
N ARG A 108 7.69 16.71 -4.14
CA ARG A 108 8.93 16.39 -3.43
C ARG A 108 8.67 15.68 -2.11
N LYS A 109 7.74 14.74 -2.12
CA LYS A 109 7.30 14.01 -0.93
C LYS A 109 7.58 12.52 -1.04
N VAL A 110 7.95 11.96 0.11
CA VAL A 110 8.13 10.52 0.32
C VAL A 110 7.35 10.10 1.56
N ARG A 111 6.74 8.95 1.52
CA ARG A 111 6.04 8.35 2.65
C ARG A 111 6.31 6.85 2.72
N ILE A 112 6.58 6.36 3.91
CA ILE A 112 6.53 4.94 4.24
C ILE A 112 5.23 4.71 5.01
N GLU A 113 4.31 3.96 4.43
CA GLU A 113 3.05 3.57 5.06
C GLU A 113 3.21 2.19 5.64
N VAL A 114 2.96 2.06 6.95
CA VAL A 114 3.27 0.87 7.73
C VAL A 114 1.99 0.22 8.23
N GLY A 115 1.80 -1.06 7.92
CA GLY A 115 0.72 -1.84 8.51
C GLY A 115 0.94 -2.10 10.00
N LYS A 116 -0.14 -2.14 10.78
CA LYS A 116 -0.09 -2.26 12.26
C LYS A 116 0.78 -3.42 12.75
N GLY A 117 0.84 -4.51 12.00
CA GLY A 117 1.68 -5.67 12.34
C GLY A 117 3.18 -5.41 12.27
N LEU A 118 3.59 -4.30 11.67
CA LEU A 118 5.00 -3.92 11.50
C LEU A 118 5.43 -2.72 12.35
N GLU A 119 4.52 -2.04 13.05
CA GLU A 119 4.81 -0.82 13.82
C GLU A 119 5.87 -1.02 14.92
N THR A 120 6.04 -2.24 15.41
CA THR A 120 7.07 -2.54 16.43
C THR A 120 8.50 -2.55 15.87
N VAL A 121 8.67 -2.80 14.58
CA VAL A 121 9.98 -2.85 13.89
C VAL A 121 10.18 -1.66 12.96
N MET A 122 9.13 -1.25 12.26
CA MET A 122 9.10 -0.07 11.39
C MET A 122 8.44 1.09 12.12
N LYS A 123 9.03 1.50 13.26
CA LYS A 123 8.56 2.66 14.02
C LYS A 123 8.69 3.95 13.21
N ASP A 124 7.93 4.98 13.59
CA ASP A 124 7.98 6.28 12.91
C ASP A 124 9.41 6.85 12.87
N GLU A 125 10.19 6.70 13.94
CA GLU A 125 11.58 7.17 14.00
C GLU A 125 12.48 6.42 13.00
N VAL A 126 12.25 5.12 12.81
CA VAL A 126 12.99 4.30 11.82
C VAL A 126 12.65 4.74 10.41
N CYS A 127 11.36 4.92 10.11
CA CYS A 127 10.91 5.42 8.82
C CYS A 127 11.47 6.82 8.51
N ASP A 128 11.43 7.72 9.47
CA ASP A 128 12.01 9.07 9.38
C ASP A 128 13.52 9.04 9.10
N GLN A 129 14.27 8.18 9.80
CA GLN A 129 15.72 8.02 9.59
C GLN A 129 16.00 7.49 8.19
N ILE A 130 15.27 6.49 7.73
CA ILE A 130 15.41 5.95 6.36
C ILE A 130 15.19 7.06 5.34
N ILE A 131 14.09 7.80 5.45
CA ILE A 131 13.79 8.88 4.51
C ILE A 131 14.89 9.95 4.57
N ARG A 132 15.20 10.49 5.75
CA ARG A 132 16.10 11.64 5.88
C ARG A 132 17.56 11.32 5.58
N ARG A 133 18.04 10.15 6.05
CA ARG A 133 19.46 9.80 5.94
C ARG A 133 19.81 8.99 4.71
N MET A 134 18.89 8.12 4.26
CA MET A 134 19.16 7.21 3.15
C MET A 134 18.59 7.71 1.82
N MET A 135 17.44 8.42 1.81
CA MET A 135 16.79 8.81 0.58
C MET A 135 17.04 10.28 0.20
N MET A 136 16.87 11.20 1.16
CA MET A 136 16.94 12.64 0.89
C MET A 136 18.26 13.12 0.26
N PRO A 137 19.46 12.61 0.63
CA PRO A 137 20.71 13.01 -0.03
C PRO A 137 20.71 12.72 -1.54
N HIS A 138 20.16 11.56 -1.95
CA HIS A 138 20.05 11.18 -3.37
C HIS A 138 19.02 12.04 -4.10
N PHE A 139 17.87 12.33 -3.49
CA PHE A 139 16.89 13.26 -4.08
C PHE A 139 17.49 14.66 -4.26
N ALA A 140 18.27 15.16 -3.29
CA ALA A 140 18.95 16.44 -3.38
C ALA A 140 20.00 16.47 -4.52
N ALA A 141 20.64 15.33 -4.80
CA ALA A 141 21.57 15.13 -5.90
C ALA A 141 20.87 14.94 -7.27
N GLY A 142 19.54 14.92 -7.31
CA GLY A 142 18.78 14.68 -8.55
C GLY A 142 18.74 13.24 -9.01
N ASP A 143 19.04 12.29 -8.11
CA ASP A 143 19.04 10.86 -8.38
C ASP A 143 17.93 10.13 -7.61
N PRO A 144 16.68 10.19 -8.12
CA PRO A 144 15.55 9.52 -7.47
C PRO A 144 15.66 7.99 -7.48
N GLN A 145 16.32 7.41 -8.49
CA GLN A 145 16.52 5.96 -8.56
C GLN A 145 17.38 5.47 -7.38
N SER A 146 18.53 6.09 -7.15
CA SER A 146 19.38 5.75 -6.00
C SER A 146 18.69 6.03 -4.66
N ALA A 147 17.85 7.07 -4.58
CA ALA A 147 17.03 7.32 -3.39
C ALA A 147 16.10 6.14 -3.09
N ILE A 148 15.39 5.64 -4.09
CA ILE A 148 14.48 4.49 -3.96
C ILE A 148 15.25 3.21 -3.61
N LEU A 149 16.39 2.99 -4.24
CA LEU A 149 17.26 1.83 -3.97
C LEU A 149 17.78 1.85 -2.53
N ALA A 150 18.31 2.99 -2.06
CA ALA A 150 18.82 3.14 -0.71
C ALA A 150 17.72 2.97 0.36
N GLY A 151 16.59 3.65 0.18
CA GLY A 151 15.44 3.56 1.09
C GLY A 151 14.86 2.16 1.15
N SER A 152 14.57 1.55 0.00
CA SER A 152 14.04 0.18 -0.04
C SER A 152 15.02 -0.84 0.51
N GLY A 153 16.33 -0.65 0.27
CA GLY A 153 17.38 -1.48 0.83
C GLY A 153 17.39 -1.47 2.35
N ALA A 154 17.36 -0.29 2.95
CA ALA A 154 17.31 -0.13 4.40
C ALA A 154 16.02 -0.72 5.01
N MET A 155 14.87 -0.51 4.37
CA MET A 155 13.61 -1.11 4.82
C MET A 155 13.67 -2.65 4.81
N ILE A 156 14.22 -3.24 3.75
CA ILE A 156 14.40 -4.69 3.63
C ILE A 156 15.30 -5.22 4.75
N GLU A 157 16.42 -4.55 5.01
CA GLU A 157 17.36 -4.91 6.07
C GLU A 157 16.68 -4.95 7.46
N VAL A 158 15.91 -3.92 7.80
CA VAL A 158 15.13 -3.88 9.05
C VAL A 158 14.16 -5.06 9.13
N LEU A 159 13.50 -5.41 8.03
CA LEU A 159 12.51 -6.48 8.00
C LEU A 159 13.13 -7.88 8.03
N GLU A 160 14.29 -8.08 7.42
CA GLU A 160 15.03 -9.35 7.46
C GLU A 160 15.61 -9.64 8.84
N HIS A 161 16.02 -8.60 9.59
CA HIS A 161 16.59 -8.74 10.94
C HIS A 161 15.55 -8.70 12.07
N ARG A 162 14.25 -8.60 11.74
CA ARG A 162 13.21 -8.64 12.77
C ARG A 162 13.21 -10.00 13.50
N PRO A 163 12.95 -10.03 14.82
CA PRO A 163 12.78 -11.30 15.54
C PRO A 163 11.67 -12.12 14.88
N ALA A 164 11.95 -13.41 14.62
CA ALA A 164 10.95 -14.31 14.10
C ALA A 164 9.73 -14.32 15.03
N ARG A 165 8.58 -13.89 14.54
CA ARG A 165 7.35 -13.93 15.33
C ARG A 165 7.00 -15.39 15.56
N LYS A 166 7.01 -15.82 16.83
CA LYS A 166 6.50 -17.15 17.19
C LYS A 166 5.05 -17.22 16.71
N VAL A 167 4.80 -18.06 15.72
CA VAL A 167 3.43 -18.44 15.37
C VAL A 167 2.91 -19.18 16.58
N ALA A 168 1.93 -18.61 17.28
CA ALA A 168 1.23 -19.35 18.32
C ALA A 168 0.53 -20.53 17.63
N ALA A 169 0.90 -21.73 18.04
CA ALA A 169 0.28 -22.97 17.59
C ALA A 169 -1.15 -23.07 18.10
#